data_b60cd5f8a121757950df2250fd8dabce
#
_entry.id   b60cd5f8a121757950df2250fd8dabce
#
_cell.length_a   1.000
_cell.length_b   1.000
_cell.length_c   1.000
_cell.angle_alpha   90.00
_cell.angle_beta   90.00
_cell.angle_gamma   90.00
#
_symmetry.space_group_name_H-M   'P 1'
#
loop_
_entity.id
_entity.type
_entity.pdbx_description
1 polymer ?
#
loop_
_entity_poly.entity_id
_entity_poly.type
_entity_poly.pdbx_seq_one_letter_code
_entity_poly.pdbx_strand_id
1 'polypeptide(L)'
;MTEELDKYVREHTSTEGDYLYRLYRATNIHTIHGRMASGHLQGRLLKMLVQMVQPKNVLEVGTFSGYSALCLAEGLPDDGHLYTFEINDEMEDFTRPWIEGSPYADKISFIIGDANEKAPELGVTFDMAFVDGDKRTYVETYEMVLALLRPGGYILADNTLWDGHVTDHAYDHDQQTVSIRHFNDYVAADERVEQLILPMRDGLTLIRKR
;
A
#
# COMPACT_ATOMS: atom_id res chain seq x y z
N MET A 1 1.46 20.90 -0.90
CA MET A 1 2.87 21.34 -1.11
C MET A 1 2.87 22.30 -2.29
N THR A 2 3.76 23.31 -2.37
CA THR A 2 3.87 24.14 -3.58
C THR A 2 4.50 23.33 -4.70
N GLU A 3 4.18 23.66 -5.97
CA GLU A 3 4.74 22.95 -7.14
C GLU A 3 6.28 22.98 -7.18
N GLU A 4 6.87 24.12 -6.77
CA GLU A 4 8.33 24.29 -6.68
C GLU A 4 8.95 23.35 -5.63
N LEU A 5 8.32 23.22 -4.46
CA LEU A 5 8.80 22.32 -3.40
C LEU A 5 8.65 20.85 -3.80
N ASP A 6 7.55 20.49 -4.46
CA ASP A 6 7.33 19.14 -4.96
C ASP A 6 8.38 18.76 -6.02
N LYS A 7 8.70 19.69 -6.93
CA LYS A 7 9.78 19.50 -7.90
C LYS A 7 11.13 19.32 -7.20
N TYR A 8 11.45 20.17 -6.24
CA TYR A 8 12.70 20.07 -5.47
C TYR A 8 12.84 18.72 -4.78
N VAL A 9 11.77 18.26 -4.09
CA VAL A 9 11.76 16.96 -3.41
C VAL A 9 12.00 15.82 -4.40
N ARG A 10 11.35 15.84 -5.57
CA ARG A 10 11.56 14.81 -6.61
C ARG A 10 12.99 14.79 -7.15
N GLU A 11 13.57 15.97 -7.39
CA GLU A 11 14.94 16.11 -7.90
C GLU A 11 16.00 15.66 -6.89
N HIS A 12 15.66 15.64 -5.58
CA HIS A 12 16.54 15.21 -4.49
C HIS A 12 16.17 13.85 -3.91
N THR A 13 15.24 13.14 -4.53
CA THR A 13 14.89 11.76 -4.18
C THR A 13 15.54 10.79 -5.16
N SER A 14 16.04 9.65 -4.66
CA SER A 14 16.64 8.60 -5.50
C SER A 14 15.67 8.17 -6.60
N THR A 15 16.19 7.93 -7.81
CA THR A 15 15.41 7.52 -8.97
C THR A 15 14.68 6.17 -8.72
N GLU A 16 13.52 6.02 -9.31
CA GLU A 16 12.76 4.76 -9.32
C GLU A 16 13.24 3.75 -10.37
N GLY A 17 14.11 4.18 -11.29
CA GLY A 17 14.57 3.37 -12.40
C GLY A 17 13.59 3.29 -13.58
N ASP A 18 14.12 2.89 -14.74
CA ASP A 18 13.36 2.92 -16.01
C ASP A 18 12.12 2.00 -16.01
N TYR A 19 12.18 0.86 -15.31
CA TYR A 19 11.07 -0.09 -15.30
C TYR A 19 9.85 0.47 -14.60
N LEU A 20 10.01 0.97 -13.39
CA LEU A 20 8.92 1.59 -12.61
C LEU A 20 8.41 2.87 -13.29
N TYR A 21 9.30 3.68 -13.85
CA TYR A 21 8.89 4.86 -14.62
C TYR A 21 8.01 4.48 -15.82
N ARG A 22 8.37 3.45 -16.58
CA ARG A 22 7.55 2.94 -17.71
C ARG A 22 6.21 2.40 -17.24
N LEU A 23 6.18 1.64 -16.14
CA LEU A 23 4.94 1.16 -15.55
C LEU A 23 4.04 2.34 -15.12
N TYR A 24 4.58 3.31 -14.37
CA TYR A 24 3.82 4.49 -13.96
C TYR A 24 3.23 5.25 -15.16
N ARG A 25 4.04 5.43 -16.21
CA ARG A 25 3.57 6.07 -17.44
C ARG A 25 2.48 5.24 -18.12
N ALA A 26 2.65 3.91 -18.24
CA ALA A 26 1.65 3.03 -18.83
C ALA A 26 0.34 3.04 -18.04
N THR A 27 0.41 3.02 -16.71
CA THR A 27 -0.75 3.15 -15.81
C THR A 27 -1.54 4.42 -16.12
N ASN A 28 -0.87 5.56 -16.24
CA ASN A 28 -1.55 6.84 -16.53
C ASN A 28 -2.12 6.92 -17.96
N ILE A 29 -1.60 6.16 -18.92
CA ILE A 29 -2.07 6.16 -20.31
C ILE A 29 -3.21 5.17 -20.53
N HIS A 30 -3.15 4.00 -19.88
CA HIS A 30 -4.01 2.86 -20.21
C HIS A 30 -5.06 2.53 -19.14
N THR A 31 -5.02 3.17 -17.97
CA THR A 31 -6.04 2.97 -16.94
C THR A 31 -6.86 4.25 -16.72
N ILE A 32 -8.12 4.08 -16.30
CA ILE A 32 -9.05 5.21 -16.06
C ILE A 32 -8.60 6.02 -14.83
N HIS A 33 -7.98 5.37 -13.85
CA HIS A 33 -7.63 5.95 -12.55
C HIS A 33 -6.10 5.98 -12.33
N GLY A 34 -5.31 6.36 -13.33
CA GLY A 34 -3.84 6.36 -13.25
C GLY A 34 -3.26 7.07 -12.02
N ARG A 35 -3.99 8.05 -11.46
CA ARG A 35 -3.60 8.76 -10.23
C ARG A 35 -3.61 7.90 -8.97
N MET A 36 -4.26 6.72 -9.00
CA MET A 36 -4.27 5.78 -7.87
C MET A 36 -2.89 5.15 -7.63
N ALA A 37 -2.02 5.09 -8.65
CA ALA A 37 -0.66 4.59 -8.46
C ALA A 37 0.11 5.43 -7.43
N SER A 38 0.80 4.77 -6.52
CA SER A 38 1.54 5.41 -5.40
C SER A 38 2.56 6.47 -5.85
N GLY A 39 3.19 6.28 -7.02
CA GLY A 39 4.13 7.22 -7.61
C GLY A 39 5.51 7.21 -6.94
N HIS A 40 6.44 8.00 -7.51
CA HIS A 40 7.86 7.96 -7.22
C HIS A 40 8.20 8.11 -5.73
N LEU A 41 7.73 9.18 -5.08
CA LEU A 41 8.10 9.47 -3.69
C LEU A 41 7.66 8.37 -2.72
N GLN A 42 6.39 7.96 -2.81
CA GLN A 42 5.84 6.91 -1.96
C GLN A 42 6.46 5.56 -2.29
N GLY A 43 6.69 5.26 -3.57
CA GLY A 43 7.36 4.03 -3.97
C GLY A 43 8.78 3.92 -3.38
N ARG A 44 9.56 5.02 -3.36
CA ARG A 44 10.88 5.02 -2.70
C ARG A 44 10.79 4.85 -1.19
N LEU A 45 9.76 5.46 -0.55
CA LEU A 45 9.52 5.24 0.87
C LEU A 45 9.17 3.79 1.18
N LEU A 46 8.24 3.17 0.43
CA LEU A 46 7.86 1.76 0.60
C LEU A 46 9.09 0.85 0.51
N LYS A 47 9.91 1.01 -0.53
CA LYS A 47 11.18 0.29 -0.67
C LYS A 47 12.07 0.43 0.55
N MET A 48 12.30 1.68 1.01
CA MET A 48 13.19 1.94 2.15
C MET A 48 12.65 1.34 3.45
N LEU A 49 11.34 1.41 3.68
CA LEU A 49 10.72 0.79 4.86
C LEU A 49 10.88 -0.74 4.84
N VAL A 50 10.68 -1.38 3.69
CA VAL A 50 10.95 -2.82 3.53
C VAL A 50 12.42 -3.13 3.81
N GLN A 51 13.36 -2.33 3.29
CA GLN A 51 14.78 -2.50 3.57
C GLN A 51 15.14 -2.30 5.05
N MET A 52 14.44 -1.43 5.77
CA MET A 52 14.64 -1.23 7.23
C MET A 52 14.06 -2.37 8.07
N VAL A 53 12.89 -2.87 7.69
CA VAL A 53 12.17 -3.94 8.42
C VAL A 53 12.77 -5.32 8.11
N GLN A 54 13.29 -5.52 6.89
CA GLN A 54 13.80 -6.81 6.38
C GLN A 54 12.78 -7.95 6.54
N PRO A 55 11.53 -7.77 6.05
CA PRO A 55 10.47 -8.75 6.22
C PRO A 55 10.71 -10.00 5.36
N LYS A 56 10.34 -11.18 5.87
CA LYS A 56 10.26 -12.40 5.08
C LYS A 56 8.97 -12.48 4.28
N ASN A 57 7.85 -12.11 4.91
CA ASN A 57 6.55 -12.16 4.27
C ASN A 57 5.89 -10.77 4.35
N VAL A 58 5.54 -10.23 3.19
CA VAL A 58 4.80 -8.97 3.06
C VAL A 58 3.43 -9.27 2.45
N LEU A 59 2.39 -8.68 3.02
CA LEU A 59 1.04 -8.67 2.47
C LEU A 59 0.76 -7.32 1.83
N GLU A 60 0.20 -7.29 0.63
CA GLU A 60 -0.35 -6.09 0.02
C GLU A 60 -1.83 -6.31 -0.31
N VAL A 61 -2.68 -5.38 0.13
CA VAL A 61 -4.10 -5.33 -0.18
C VAL A 61 -4.36 -4.16 -1.12
N GLY A 62 -4.68 -4.45 -2.38
CA GLY A 62 -4.82 -3.48 -3.46
C GLY A 62 -3.55 -3.39 -4.33
N THR A 63 -3.45 -4.29 -5.31
CA THR A 63 -2.31 -4.31 -6.27
C THR A 63 -2.43 -3.23 -7.32
N PHE A 64 -3.65 -2.96 -7.80
CA PHE A 64 -3.94 -2.09 -8.93
C PHE A 64 -3.02 -2.39 -10.13
N SER A 65 -2.13 -1.46 -10.50
CA SER A 65 -1.20 -1.62 -11.62
C SER A 65 0.10 -2.37 -11.27
N GLY A 66 0.31 -2.73 -9.99
CA GLY A 66 1.51 -3.39 -9.51
C GLY A 66 2.67 -2.44 -9.17
N TYR A 67 2.46 -1.12 -9.20
CA TYR A 67 3.55 -0.17 -8.94
C TYR A 67 4.08 -0.26 -7.50
N SER A 68 3.19 -0.25 -6.50
CA SER A 68 3.55 -0.44 -5.09
C SER A 68 4.12 -1.84 -4.84
N ALA A 69 3.52 -2.88 -5.42
CA ALA A 69 4.02 -4.25 -5.35
C ALA A 69 5.49 -4.36 -5.78
N LEU A 70 5.85 -3.76 -6.92
CA LEU A 70 7.23 -3.76 -7.40
C LEU A 70 8.17 -2.94 -6.52
N CYS A 71 7.69 -1.82 -5.95
CA CYS A 71 8.48 -1.03 -5.00
C CYS A 71 8.75 -1.78 -3.69
N LEU A 72 7.75 -2.50 -3.17
CA LEU A 72 7.90 -3.38 -2.01
C LEU A 72 8.88 -4.52 -2.31
N ALA A 73 8.69 -5.20 -3.44
CA ALA A 73 9.54 -6.32 -3.86
C ALA A 73 11.00 -5.93 -4.10
N GLU A 74 11.24 -4.72 -4.62
CA GLU A 74 12.60 -4.15 -4.78
C GLU A 74 13.34 -4.00 -3.44
N GLY A 75 12.60 -3.80 -2.33
CA GLY A 75 13.16 -3.67 -0.99
C GLY A 75 13.39 -4.99 -0.24
N LEU A 76 12.79 -6.09 -0.72
CA LEU A 76 12.82 -7.37 -0.02
C LEU A 76 14.22 -7.98 0.05
N PRO A 77 14.56 -8.65 1.18
CA PRO A 77 15.73 -9.51 1.25
C PRO A 77 15.64 -10.67 0.25
N ASP A 78 16.73 -11.43 0.08
CA ASP A 78 16.79 -12.53 -0.92
C ASP A 78 15.76 -13.63 -0.63
N ASP A 79 15.48 -13.91 0.65
CA ASP A 79 14.49 -14.87 1.12
C ASP A 79 13.10 -14.25 1.41
N GLY A 80 12.89 -12.99 1.01
CA GLY A 80 11.64 -12.28 1.22
C GLY A 80 10.63 -12.54 0.11
N HIS A 81 9.32 -12.53 0.45
CA HIS A 81 8.23 -12.75 -0.48
C HIS A 81 7.07 -11.79 -0.24
N LEU A 82 6.47 -11.30 -1.33
CA LEU A 82 5.30 -10.44 -1.36
C LEU A 82 4.08 -11.24 -1.85
N TYR A 83 3.00 -11.19 -1.08
CA TYR A 83 1.68 -11.66 -1.47
C TYR A 83 0.79 -10.44 -1.71
N THR A 84 0.43 -10.18 -2.97
CA THR A 84 -0.38 -9.01 -3.34
C THR A 84 -1.71 -9.43 -3.93
N PHE A 85 -2.79 -8.76 -3.49
CA PHE A 85 -4.16 -9.09 -3.82
C PHE A 85 -4.85 -7.94 -4.57
N GLU A 86 -5.53 -8.31 -5.67
CA GLU A 86 -6.37 -7.41 -6.45
C GLU A 86 -7.79 -7.97 -6.56
N ILE A 87 -8.76 -7.20 -6.10
CA ILE A 87 -10.16 -7.63 -6.13
C ILE A 87 -10.79 -7.43 -7.51
N ASN A 88 -10.29 -6.46 -8.29
CA ASN A 88 -10.77 -6.19 -9.64
C ASN A 88 -10.00 -7.05 -10.67
N ASP A 89 -10.65 -8.12 -11.15
CA ASP A 89 -10.08 -9.04 -12.13
C ASP A 89 -9.81 -8.40 -13.50
N GLU A 90 -10.48 -7.29 -13.85
CA GLU A 90 -10.20 -6.53 -15.07
C GLU A 90 -8.77 -5.96 -15.10
N MET A 91 -8.13 -5.80 -13.94
CA MET A 91 -6.75 -5.34 -13.85
C MET A 91 -5.73 -6.43 -14.14
N GLU A 92 -6.12 -7.70 -14.17
CA GLU A 92 -5.18 -8.82 -14.32
C GLU A 92 -4.37 -8.74 -15.62
N ASP A 93 -5.05 -8.51 -16.75
CA ASP A 93 -4.42 -8.45 -18.07
C ASP A 93 -3.40 -7.31 -18.20
N PHE A 94 -3.63 -6.21 -17.50
CA PHE A 94 -2.68 -5.11 -17.44
C PHE A 94 -1.53 -5.39 -16.47
N THR A 95 -1.82 -5.85 -15.26
CA THR A 95 -0.87 -5.91 -14.14
C THR A 95 0.06 -7.11 -14.21
N ARG A 96 -0.47 -8.31 -14.56
CA ARG A 96 0.31 -9.55 -14.58
C ARG A 96 1.56 -9.48 -15.48
N PRO A 97 1.51 -8.97 -16.73
CA PRO A 97 2.70 -8.84 -17.55
C PRO A 97 3.80 -7.95 -16.96
N TRP A 98 3.41 -6.89 -16.21
CA TRP A 98 4.37 -6.02 -15.55
C TRP A 98 5.04 -6.70 -14.35
N ILE A 99 4.32 -7.50 -13.57
CA ILE A 99 4.88 -8.25 -12.45
C ILE A 99 5.81 -9.36 -12.99
N GLU A 100 5.33 -10.19 -13.91
CA GLU A 100 6.08 -11.33 -14.47
C GLU A 100 7.30 -10.90 -15.28
N GLY A 101 7.24 -9.75 -15.95
CA GLY A 101 8.37 -9.18 -16.70
C GLY A 101 9.37 -8.40 -15.84
N SER A 102 9.14 -8.29 -14.53
CA SER A 102 10.00 -7.54 -13.62
C SER A 102 11.21 -8.36 -13.14
N PRO A 103 12.28 -7.70 -12.68
CA PRO A 103 13.39 -8.39 -12.02
C PRO A 103 13.01 -9.06 -10.69
N TYR A 104 11.78 -8.84 -10.20
CA TYR A 104 11.30 -9.31 -8.89
C TYR A 104 10.18 -10.35 -9.01
N ALA A 105 9.90 -10.87 -10.23
CA ALA A 105 8.82 -11.80 -10.50
C ALA A 105 8.80 -13.00 -9.52
N ASP A 106 9.96 -13.59 -9.25
CA ASP A 106 10.11 -14.76 -8.38
C ASP A 106 9.80 -14.45 -6.89
N LYS A 107 9.75 -13.18 -6.51
CA LYS A 107 9.44 -12.73 -5.13
C LYS A 107 7.98 -12.31 -4.95
N ILE A 108 7.14 -12.39 -5.98
CA ILE A 108 5.78 -11.85 -5.95
C ILE A 108 4.75 -12.93 -6.29
N SER A 109 3.82 -13.16 -5.38
CA SER A 109 2.58 -13.90 -5.65
C SER A 109 1.45 -12.90 -5.91
N PHE A 110 1.05 -12.74 -7.18
CA PHE A 110 -0.08 -11.89 -7.57
C PHE A 110 -1.36 -12.72 -7.62
N ILE A 111 -2.32 -12.38 -6.77
CA ILE A 111 -3.54 -13.14 -6.52
C ILE A 111 -4.76 -12.27 -6.80
N ILE A 112 -5.64 -12.74 -7.71
CA ILE A 112 -6.93 -12.10 -7.96
C ILE A 112 -7.95 -12.59 -6.94
N GLY A 113 -8.61 -11.65 -6.27
CA GLY A 113 -9.70 -11.88 -5.31
C GLY A 113 -9.60 -11.02 -4.05
N ASP A 114 -10.61 -11.18 -3.18
CA ASP A 114 -10.66 -10.45 -1.92
C ASP A 114 -9.56 -10.93 -0.96
N ALA A 115 -8.72 -10.00 -0.52
CA ALA A 115 -7.67 -10.27 0.45
C ALA A 115 -8.22 -10.71 1.81
N ASN A 116 -9.38 -10.18 2.23
CA ASN A 116 -10.00 -10.54 3.51
C ASN A 116 -10.41 -12.03 3.57
N GLU A 117 -10.74 -12.60 2.41
CA GLU A 117 -11.09 -14.03 2.30
C GLU A 117 -9.83 -14.89 2.09
N LYS A 118 -8.98 -14.49 1.13
CA LYS A 118 -7.91 -15.36 0.63
C LYS A 118 -6.61 -15.30 1.42
N ALA A 119 -6.27 -14.16 2.05
CA ALA A 119 -5.01 -14.07 2.79
C ALA A 119 -4.96 -15.02 4.01
N PRO A 120 -6.06 -15.20 4.80
CA PRO A 120 -6.07 -16.20 5.87
C PRO A 120 -5.87 -17.64 5.39
N GLU A 121 -6.30 -17.97 4.17
CA GLU A 121 -6.16 -19.33 3.60
C GLU A 121 -4.72 -19.70 3.25
N LEU A 122 -3.83 -18.70 3.08
CA LEU A 122 -2.41 -18.95 2.81
C LEU A 122 -1.69 -19.64 3.97
N GLY A 123 -2.18 -19.52 5.20
CA GLY A 123 -1.50 -20.04 6.39
C GLY A 123 -0.14 -19.38 6.66
N VAL A 124 0.09 -18.17 6.15
CA VAL A 124 1.32 -17.39 6.26
C VAL A 124 1.19 -16.39 7.40
N THR A 125 2.25 -16.29 8.21
CA THR A 125 2.40 -15.18 9.16
C THR A 125 3.21 -14.07 8.49
N PHE A 126 2.69 -12.84 8.52
CA PHE A 126 3.31 -11.69 7.88
C PHE A 126 4.16 -10.86 8.86
N ASP A 127 5.22 -10.26 8.34
CA ASP A 127 6.09 -9.32 9.07
C ASP A 127 5.66 -7.87 8.82
N MET A 128 5.11 -7.62 7.64
CA MET A 128 4.71 -6.30 7.18
C MET A 128 3.49 -6.41 6.26
N ALA A 129 2.62 -5.40 6.30
CA ALA A 129 1.53 -5.27 5.36
C ALA A 129 1.42 -3.84 4.82
N PHE A 130 1.00 -3.72 3.56
CA PHE A 130 0.58 -2.48 2.93
C PHE A 130 -0.90 -2.58 2.55
N VAL A 131 -1.72 -1.67 3.07
CA VAL A 131 -3.17 -1.65 2.88
C VAL A 131 -3.55 -0.42 2.06
N ASP A 132 -3.99 -0.65 0.82
CA ASP A 132 -4.48 0.35 -0.13
C ASP A 132 -5.72 -0.16 -0.89
N GLY A 133 -6.61 -0.84 -0.19
CA GLY A 133 -7.87 -1.36 -0.72
C GLY A 133 -9.04 -0.37 -0.61
N ASP A 134 -10.28 -0.92 -0.67
CA ASP A 134 -11.52 -0.15 -0.50
C ASP A 134 -11.58 0.48 0.91
N LYS A 135 -11.73 1.78 0.95
CA LYS A 135 -11.73 2.55 2.21
C LYS A 135 -12.91 2.23 3.12
N ARG A 136 -14.00 1.71 2.55
CA ARG A 136 -15.21 1.30 3.30
C ARG A 136 -15.00 0.06 4.16
N THR A 137 -14.00 -0.77 3.82
CA THR A 137 -13.68 -2.02 4.53
C THR A 137 -12.37 -1.94 5.33
N TYR A 138 -11.83 -0.73 5.53
CA TYR A 138 -10.52 -0.56 6.17
C TYR A 138 -10.40 -1.15 7.57
N VAL A 139 -11.45 -1.04 8.42
CA VAL A 139 -11.43 -1.65 9.75
C VAL A 139 -11.41 -3.17 9.67
N GLU A 140 -12.21 -3.77 8.78
CA GLU A 140 -12.25 -5.21 8.57
C GLU A 140 -10.91 -5.74 8.04
N THR A 141 -10.34 -5.04 7.05
CA THR A 141 -9.01 -5.36 6.50
C THR A 141 -7.92 -5.21 7.56
N TYR A 142 -7.98 -4.17 8.38
CA TYR A 142 -7.05 -3.98 9.49
C TYR A 142 -7.09 -5.14 10.50
N GLU A 143 -8.28 -5.56 10.91
CA GLU A 143 -8.43 -6.68 11.85
C GLU A 143 -7.90 -8.00 11.24
N MET A 144 -8.21 -8.26 9.98
CA MET A 144 -7.67 -9.43 9.25
C MET A 144 -6.14 -9.39 9.21
N VAL A 145 -5.57 -8.26 8.78
CA VAL A 145 -4.12 -8.09 8.69
C VAL A 145 -3.47 -8.21 10.08
N LEU A 146 -4.06 -7.56 11.10
CA LEU A 146 -3.53 -7.61 12.46
C LEU A 146 -3.53 -9.03 13.03
N ALA A 147 -4.54 -9.85 12.70
CA ALA A 147 -4.58 -11.26 13.09
C ALA A 147 -3.45 -12.09 12.46
N LEU A 148 -3.10 -11.82 11.20
CA LEU A 148 -2.06 -12.52 10.45
C LEU A 148 -0.64 -11.98 10.69
N LEU A 149 -0.52 -10.78 11.29
CA LEU A 149 0.76 -10.13 11.52
C LEU A 149 1.43 -10.66 12.78
N ARG A 150 2.74 -10.91 12.74
CA ARG A 150 3.50 -11.27 13.95
C ARG A 150 3.57 -10.12 14.95
N PRO A 151 3.80 -10.38 16.25
CA PRO A 151 4.18 -9.33 17.20
C PRO A 151 5.41 -8.56 16.72
N GLY A 152 5.39 -7.23 16.86
CA GLY A 152 6.44 -6.34 16.35
C GLY A 152 6.42 -6.10 14.84
N GLY A 153 5.46 -6.69 14.11
CA GLY A 153 5.24 -6.43 12.68
C GLY A 153 4.59 -5.08 12.41
N TYR A 154 4.58 -4.64 11.15
CA TYR A 154 4.13 -3.32 10.75
C TYR A 154 3.01 -3.38 9.70
N ILE A 155 2.04 -2.47 9.83
CA ILE A 155 1.04 -2.18 8.81
C ILE A 155 1.28 -0.76 8.31
N LEU A 156 1.25 -0.57 7.00
CA LEU A 156 1.21 0.72 6.33
C LEU A 156 -0.19 0.87 5.71
N ALA A 157 -1.00 1.80 6.21
CA ALA A 157 -2.33 2.08 5.65
C ALA A 157 -2.30 3.39 4.86
N ASP A 158 -2.63 3.32 3.57
CA ASP A 158 -2.59 4.48 2.66
C ASP A 158 -3.90 5.31 2.70
N ASN A 159 -3.81 6.55 2.28
CA ASN A 159 -4.91 7.52 2.13
C ASN A 159 -5.67 7.83 3.45
N THR A 160 -5.00 7.77 4.57
CA THR A 160 -5.64 7.96 5.90
C THR A 160 -5.97 9.43 6.21
N LEU A 161 -5.50 10.40 5.42
CA LEU A 161 -5.92 11.80 5.48
C LEU A 161 -6.93 12.19 4.40
N TRP A 162 -7.08 11.36 3.35
CA TRP A 162 -8.12 11.45 2.33
C TRP A 162 -8.29 12.87 1.76
N ASP A 163 -7.24 13.41 1.11
CA ASP A 163 -7.20 14.79 0.57
C ASP A 163 -7.58 15.88 1.60
N GLY A 164 -7.42 15.60 2.90
CA GLY A 164 -7.83 16.51 3.98
C GLY A 164 -9.32 16.45 4.33
N HIS A 165 -10.12 15.64 3.64
CA HIS A 165 -11.56 15.48 3.90
C HIS A 165 -11.85 15.00 5.33
N VAL A 166 -10.89 14.33 5.98
CA VAL A 166 -11.04 13.87 7.38
C VAL A 166 -11.32 15.01 8.38
N THR A 167 -10.94 16.25 8.03
CA THR A 167 -11.17 17.44 8.86
C THR A 167 -12.23 18.39 8.32
N ASP A 168 -12.80 18.10 7.12
CA ASP A 168 -13.76 18.98 6.46
C ASP A 168 -15.19 18.46 6.65
N HIS A 169 -16.04 19.28 7.32
CA HIS A 169 -17.44 18.99 7.55
C HIS A 169 -18.31 18.92 6.29
N ALA A 170 -17.84 19.42 5.15
CA ALA A 170 -18.53 19.24 3.87
C ALA A 170 -18.67 17.77 3.47
N TYR A 171 -17.78 16.89 3.99
CA TYR A 171 -17.74 15.46 3.69
C TYR A 171 -18.32 14.57 4.80
N ASP A 172 -19.10 15.11 5.75
CA ASP A 172 -19.69 14.35 6.85
C ASP A 172 -20.68 13.26 6.39
N HIS A 173 -21.15 13.32 5.14
CA HIS A 173 -22.05 12.33 4.54
C HIS A 173 -21.37 11.49 3.45
N ASP A 174 -20.10 11.75 3.13
CA ASP A 174 -19.34 10.91 2.21
C ASP A 174 -18.90 9.61 2.88
N GLN A 175 -19.37 8.47 2.38
CA GLN A 175 -19.16 7.18 3.02
C GLN A 175 -17.68 6.80 3.15
N GLN A 176 -16.84 7.16 2.17
CA GLN A 176 -15.41 6.85 2.23
C GLN A 176 -14.73 7.70 3.30
N THR A 177 -15.03 9.00 3.38
CA THR A 177 -14.51 9.89 4.42
C THR A 177 -14.93 9.44 5.80
N VAL A 178 -16.21 9.08 5.99
CA VAL A 178 -16.73 8.55 7.27
C VAL A 178 -15.99 7.28 7.67
N SER A 179 -15.77 6.37 6.71
CA SER A 179 -15.06 5.12 6.99
C SER A 179 -13.59 5.34 7.36
N ILE A 180 -12.90 6.27 6.68
CA ILE A 180 -11.50 6.62 7.03
C ILE A 180 -11.41 7.29 8.40
N ARG A 181 -12.33 8.21 8.74
CA ARG A 181 -12.38 8.79 10.09
C ARG A 181 -12.58 7.69 11.13
N HIS A 182 -13.53 6.79 10.89
CA HIS A 182 -13.79 5.65 11.78
C HIS A 182 -12.56 4.75 11.93
N PHE A 183 -11.87 4.43 10.83
CA PHE A 183 -10.62 3.68 10.86
C PHE A 183 -9.53 4.39 11.70
N ASN A 184 -9.32 5.69 11.49
CA ASN A 184 -8.34 6.45 12.24
C ASN A 184 -8.65 6.48 13.74
N ASP A 185 -9.92 6.68 14.11
CA ASP A 185 -10.35 6.66 15.52
C ASP A 185 -10.21 5.26 16.12
N TYR A 186 -10.55 4.22 15.35
CA TYR A 186 -10.45 2.83 15.76
C TYR A 186 -9.01 2.43 16.08
N VAL A 187 -8.08 2.72 15.17
CA VAL A 187 -6.66 2.43 15.35
C VAL A 187 -6.06 3.27 16.47
N ALA A 188 -6.47 4.54 16.60
CA ALA A 188 -5.99 5.42 17.68
C ALA A 188 -6.37 4.93 19.09
N ALA A 189 -7.51 4.21 19.21
CA ALA A 189 -7.99 3.64 20.45
C ALA A 189 -7.49 2.21 20.72
N ASP A 190 -6.78 1.58 19.76
CA ASP A 190 -6.37 0.18 19.86
C ASP A 190 -5.08 0.02 20.66
N GLU A 191 -5.19 -0.53 21.88
CA GLU A 191 -4.04 -0.79 22.76
C GLU A 191 -3.09 -1.90 22.25
N ARG A 192 -3.51 -2.70 21.25
CA ARG A 192 -2.68 -3.76 20.64
C ARG A 192 -1.58 -3.21 19.75
N VAL A 193 -1.64 -1.93 19.40
CA VAL A 193 -0.73 -1.31 18.43
C VAL A 193 -0.14 -0.01 18.96
N GLU A 194 0.81 0.52 18.20
CA GLU A 194 1.37 1.85 18.27
C GLU A 194 1.31 2.43 16.85
N GLN A 195 0.86 3.68 16.68
CA GLN A 195 0.62 4.25 15.36
C GLN A 195 1.16 5.68 15.22
N LEU A 196 1.45 6.04 13.96
CA LEU A 196 1.90 7.36 13.54
C LEU A 196 1.33 7.68 12.16
N ILE A 197 0.65 8.81 12.00
CA ILE A 197 0.23 9.30 10.67
C ILE A 197 1.35 10.18 10.09
N LEU A 198 1.84 9.80 8.92
CA LEU A 198 2.76 10.59 8.12
C LEU A 198 1.94 11.45 7.13
N PRO A 199 2.03 12.80 7.18
CA PRO A 199 1.27 13.66 6.29
C PRO A 199 1.94 13.76 4.91
N MET A 200 2.06 12.63 4.23
CA MET A 200 2.62 12.50 2.89
C MET A 200 1.52 12.10 1.92
N ARG A 201 1.36 12.81 0.80
CA ARG A 201 0.25 12.63 -0.13
C ARG A 201 -1.09 12.68 0.63
N ASP A 202 -1.89 11.63 0.51
CA ASP A 202 -3.20 11.50 1.16
C ASP A 202 -3.11 10.89 2.57
N GLY A 203 -1.92 10.92 3.18
CA GLY A 203 -1.65 10.36 4.50
C GLY A 203 -1.28 8.89 4.45
N LEU A 204 -0.19 8.53 5.13
CA LEU A 204 0.24 7.15 5.33
C LEU A 204 0.31 6.89 6.83
N THR A 205 -0.51 5.97 7.34
CA THR A 205 -0.45 5.57 8.74
C THR A 205 0.48 4.36 8.91
N LEU A 206 1.53 4.55 9.68
CA LEU A 206 2.43 3.51 10.13
C LEU A 206 1.90 2.94 11.44
N ILE A 207 1.62 1.64 11.49
CA ILE A 207 1.06 0.94 12.65
C ILE A 207 2.00 -0.22 13.00
N ARG A 208 2.38 -0.33 14.27
CA ARG A 208 3.21 -1.43 14.77
C ARG A 208 2.41 -2.27 15.76
N LYS A 209 2.32 -3.58 15.52
CA LYS A 209 1.74 -4.54 16.48
C LYS A 209 2.67 -4.69 17.69
N ARG A 210 2.13 -4.60 18.90
CA ARG A 210 2.88 -4.80 20.16
C ARG A 210 3.19 -6.25 20.44
#